data_ea089b4180b268a08aad51eed321c3a7
#
_entry.id   ea089b4180b268a08aad51eed321c3a7
#
_cell.length_a   1.000
_cell.length_b   1.000
_cell.length_c   1.000
_cell.angle_alpha   90.00
_cell.angle_beta   90.00
_cell.angle_gamma   90.00
#
_symmetry.space_group_name_H-M   'P 1'
#
loop_
_entity.id
_entity.type
_entity.pdbx_description
1 polymer ?
#
loop_
_entity_poly.entity_id
_entity_poly.type
_entity_poly.pdbx_seq_one_letter_code
_entity_poly.pdbx_strand_id
1 'polypeptide(L)'
;ENGLALEHDISNVKHFAQRGIVYITLCHNGDNDICDSARGCNTHNGVSSFGEKVIQEMNRLGIMVDLSHGGEKSFYDALDISQTPIVCSHSSSRALCDVPRNLTDDQMRALAAKGGVAHTTLYHGFLRTQGEATIIDAISHLEHAIDVMGIDHVGIGTDFDGDGGVR
;
A
#
# COMPACT_ATOMS: atom_id res chain seq x y z
N GLU A 1 -9.60 4.22 3.10
CA GLU A 1 -8.20 4.60 3.14
C GLU A 1 -7.89 5.36 4.43
N ASN A 2 -6.64 5.20 4.94
CA ASN A 2 -6.13 5.79 6.18
C ASN A 2 -6.74 5.21 7.47
N GLY A 3 -6.00 4.28 8.11
CA GLY A 3 -6.36 3.65 9.38
C GLY A 3 -6.57 4.62 10.57
N LEU A 4 -6.28 5.93 10.41
CA LEU A 4 -6.63 6.95 11.38
C LEU A 4 -8.14 6.93 11.74
N ALA A 5 -8.99 6.48 10.79
CA ALA A 5 -10.42 6.29 11.02
C ALA A 5 -10.75 5.25 12.11
N LEU A 6 -9.75 4.47 12.57
CA LEU A 6 -9.92 3.56 13.72
C LEU A 6 -9.92 4.29 15.07
N GLU A 7 -9.53 5.59 15.11
CA GLU A 7 -9.56 6.44 16.32
C GLU A 7 -8.88 5.80 17.54
N HIS A 8 -7.79 5.06 17.30
CA HIS A 8 -7.04 4.30 18.32
C HIS A 8 -7.89 3.27 19.08
N ASP A 9 -9.01 2.82 18.51
CA ASP A 9 -9.88 1.80 19.07
C ASP A 9 -9.94 0.56 18.18
N ILE A 10 -9.38 -0.56 18.69
CA ILE A 10 -9.33 -1.82 17.97
C ILE A 10 -10.73 -2.37 17.64
N SER A 11 -11.76 -2.04 18.41
CA SER A 11 -13.14 -2.47 18.16
C SER A 11 -13.71 -1.92 16.86
N ASN A 12 -13.16 -0.79 16.37
CA ASN A 12 -13.57 -0.18 15.11
C ASN A 12 -13.18 -1.03 13.89
N VAL A 13 -12.18 -1.89 13.97
CA VAL A 13 -11.87 -2.86 12.90
C VAL A 13 -13.07 -3.78 12.68
N LYS A 14 -13.64 -4.32 13.75
CA LYS A 14 -14.87 -5.15 13.68
C LYS A 14 -16.08 -4.35 13.20
N HIS A 15 -16.22 -3.11 13.66
CA HIS A 15 -17.31 -2.23 13.24
C HIS A 15 -17.29 -2.00 11.71
N PHE A 16 -16.12 -1.74 11.14
CA PHE A 16 -15.96 -1.57 9.69
C PHE A 16 -16.17 -2.90 8.93
N ALA A 17 -15.66 -4.03 9.45
CA ALA A 17 -15.92 -5.35 8.86
C ALA A 17 -17.42 -5.63 8.72
N GLN A 18 -18.21 -5.36 9.78
CA GLN A 18 -19.66 -5.54 9.78
C GLN A 18 -20.40 -4.64 8.79
N ARG A 19 -19.78 -3.54 8.35
CA ARG A 19 -20.29 -2.63 7.31
C ARG A 19 -19.84 -2.99 5.90
N GLY A 20 -19.10 -4.09 5.73
CA GLY A 20 -18.67 -4.60 4.43
C GLY A 20 -17.36 -4.00 3.94
N ILE A 21 -16.56 -3.36 4.79
CA ILE A 21 -15.21 -2.95 4.44
C ILE A 21 -14.35 -4.19 4.26
N VAL A 22 -13.69 -4.32 3.12
CA VAL A 22 -12.90 -5.50 2.73
C VAL A 22 -11.40 -5.28 2.81
N TYR A 23 -10.92 -4.04 2.85
CA TYR A 23 -9.52 -3.71 3.13
C TYR A 23 -9.39 -2.36 3.84
N ILE A 24 -8.28 -2.16 4.55
CA ILE A 24 -7.93 -0.89 5.20
C ILE A 24 -6.48 -0.57 4.86
N THR A 25 -6.24 0.60 4.27
CA THR A 25 -4.91 1.17 4.08
C THR A 25 -4.42 1.70 5.43
N LEU A 26 -3.27 1.22 5.91
CA LEU A 26 -2.82 1.46 7.29
C LEU A 26 -2.56 2.93 7.59
N CYS A 27 -1.99 3.67 6.65
CA CYS A 27 -1.75 5.12 6.78
C CYS A 27 -2.01 5.86 5.47
N HIS A 28 -1.88 7.19 5.49
CA HIS A 28 -1.94 8.03 4.29
C HIS A 28 -0.63 8.82 4.12
N ASN A 29 -0.67 10.11 3.83
CA ASN A 29 0.53 10.94 3.56
C ASN A 29 1.29 11.39 4.82
N GLY A 30 0.94 10.89 5.98
CA GLY A 30 1.64 11.13 7.26
C GLY A 30 1.57 9.92 8.17
N ASP A 31 2.47 9.85 9.12
CA ASP A 31 2.44 8.84 10.18
C ASP A 31 1.14 8.97 10.98
N ASN A 32 0.64 7.84 11.44
CA ASN A 32 -0.49 7.79 12.37
C ASN A 32 -0.15 6.83 13.53
N ASP A 33 -1.11 6.52 14.37
CA ASP A 33 -0.93 5.61 15.51
C ASP A 33 -0.72 4.14 15.14
N ILE A 34 -0.87 3.78 13.86
CA ILE A 34 -0.69 2.42 13.35
C ILE A 34 0.72 2.21 12.80
N CYS A 35 1.20 3.10 11.92
CA CYS A 35 2.49 2.94 11.28
C CYS A 35 3.03 4.24 10.66
N ASP A 36 4.31 4.20 10.29
CA ASP A 36 4.96 5.26 9.54
C ASP A 36 4.60 5.22 8.07
N SER A 37 4.37 6.41 7.51
CA SER A 37 4.09 6.65 6.10
C SER A 37 5.38 6.83 5.28
N ALA A 38 5.33 6.55 3.99
CA ALA A 38 6.39 6.87 3.02
C ALA A 38 6.68 8.38 2.92
N ARG A 39 5.75 9.23 3.37
CA ARG A 39 5.87 10.69 3.45
C ARG A 39 5.83 11.20 4.89
N GLY A 40 5.97 10.32 5.87
CA GLY A 40 5.98 10.65 7.30
C GLY A 40 7.34 11.06 7.83
N CYS A 41 7.42 11.15 9.15
CA CYS A 41 8.61 11.56 9.91
C CYS A 41 9.30 10.39 10.60
N ASN A 42 8.90 9.16 10.33
CA ASN A 42 9.45 7.95 10.95
C ASN A 42 9.25 7.90 12.47
N THR A 43 8.01 8.11 12.90
CA THR A 43 7.61 8.26 14.31
C THR A 43 7.78 6.97 15.12
N HIS A 44 7.48 5.82 14.50
CA HIS A 44 7.49 4.50 15.16
C HIS A 44 8.67 3.62 14.76
N ASN A 45 9.42 4.02 13.73
CA ASN A 45 10.41 3.18 13.06
C ASN A 45 9.74 1.89 12.52
N GLY A 46 8.62 2.05 11.83
CA GLY A 46 7.83 0.99 11.23
C GLY A 46 6.38 0.92 11.72
N VAL A 47 5.91 -0.28 11.99
CA VAL A 47 4.57 -0.53 12.57
C VAL A 47 4.63 -0.36 14.09
N SER A 48 3.67 0.37 14.65
CA SER A 48 3.54 0.57 16.10
C SER A 48 3.00 -0.69 16.80
N SER A 49 3.08 -0.73 18.14
CA SER A 49 2.47 -1.81 18.92
C SER A 49 0.92 -1.83 18.84
N PHE A 50 0.29 -0.70 18.55
CA PHE A 50 -1.13 -0.65 18.22
C PHE A 50 -1.38 -1.18 16.81
N GLY A 51 -0.55 -0.79 15.84
CA GLY A 51 -0.61 -1.27 14.46
C GLY A 51 -0.48 -2.78 14.34
N GLU A 52 0.40 -3.42 15.13
CA GLU A 52 0.49 -4.87 15.19
C GLU A 52 -0.86 -5.51 15.55
N LYS A 53 -1.54 -5.00 16.59
CA LYS A 53 -2.86 -5.50 17.00
C LYS A 53 -3.92 -5.26 15.91
N VAL A 54 -3.86 -4.12 15.21
CA VAL A 54 -4.75 -3.80 14.08
C VAL A 54 -4.59 -4.82 12.97
N ILE A 55 -3.36 -5.13 12.55
CA ILE A 55 -3.07 -6.12 11.50
C ILE A 55 -3.59 -7.50 11.90
N GLN A 56 -3.33 -7.93 13.14
CA GLN A 56 -3.79 -9.21 13.66
C GLN A 56 -5.32 -9.30 13.67
N GLU A 57 -6.01 -8.24 14.09
CA GLU A 57 -7.47 -8.19 14.10
C GLU A 57 -8.06 -8.15 12.68
N MET A 58 -7.42 -7.42 11.74
CA MET A 58 -7.78 -7.44 10.33
C MET A 58 -7.70 -8.87 9.76
N ASN A 59 -6.60 -9.58 10.02
CA ASN A 59 -6.45 -10.97 9.59
C ASN A 59 -7.56 -11.86 10.17
N ARG A 60 -7.85 -11.73 11.48
CA ARG A 60 -8.90 -12.50 12.15
C ARG A 60 -10.30 -12.27 11.55
N LEU A 61 -10.57 -11.07 11.06
CA LEU A 61 -11.86 -10.66 10.51
C LEU A 61 -11.97 -10.81 8.98
N GLY A 62 -10.88 -11.23 8.31
CA GLY A 62 -10.85 -11.37 6.87
C GLY A 62 -10.80 -10.03 6.12
N ILE A 63 -10.29 -8.97 6.78
CA ILE A 63 -10.02 -7.68 6.15
C ILE A 63 -8.59 -7.70 5.61
N MET A 64 -8.39 -7.36 4.33
CA MET A 64 -7.05 -7.26 3.74
C MET A 64 -6.31 -6.04 4.29
N VAL A 65 -5.02 -6.23 4.57
CA VAL A 65 -4.09 -5.15 4.89
C VAL A 65 -3.61 -4.51 3.61
N ASP A 66 -3.75 -3.19 3.48
CA ASP A 66 -3.24 -2.41 2.36
C ASP A 66 -2.07 -1.54 2.81
N LEU A 67 -0.94 -1.69 2.12
CA LEU A 67 0.32 -1.00 2.40
C LEU A 67 0.63 0.14 1.43
N SER A 68 -0.29 0.53 0.56
CA SER A 68 -0.14 1.78 -0.16
C SER A 68 0.03 2.92 0.84
N HIS A 69 0.91 3.88 0.56
CA HIS A 69 1.37 4.93 1.48
C HIS A 69 2.33 4.49 2.61
N GLY A 70 2.43 3.22 2.95
CA GLY A 70 3.32 2.75 4.01
C GLY A 70 4.79 3.03 3.73
N GLY A 71 5.55 3.43 4.76
CA GLY A 71 7.00 3.54 4.70
C GLY A 71 7.65 2.17 4.49
N GLU A 72 8.88 2.15 4.00
CA GLU A 72 9.57 0.88 3.68
C GLU A 72 9.66 -0.05 4.89
N LYS A 73 10.01 0.49 6.06
CA LYS A 73 10.05 -0.31 7.30
C LYS A 73 8.66 -0.82 7.71
N SER A 74 7.63 0.03 7.61
CA SER A 74 6.24 -0.37 7.88
C SER A 74 5.77 -1.48 6.93
N PHE A 75 6.22 -1.44 5.67
CA PHE A 75 5.93 -2.47 4.68
C PHE A 75 6.46 -3.84 5.11
N TYR A 76 7.75 -3.93 5.47
CA TYR A 76 8.35 -5.20 5.89
C TYR A 76 7.81 -5.68 7.23
N ASP A 77 7.59 -4.80 8.21
CA ASP A 77 6.99 -5.15 9.48
C ASP A 77 5.59 -5.75 9.29
N ALA A 78 4.74 -5.10 8.46
CA ALA A 78 3.40 -5.60 8.19
C ALA A 78 3.42 -6.95 7.44
N LEU A 79 4.38 -7.17 6.52
CA LEU A 79 4.57 -8.46 5.87
C LEU A 79 4.95 -9.58 6.87
N ASP A 80 5.72 -9.25 7.89
CA ASP A 80 6.14 -10.21 8.91
C ASP A 80 5.02 -10.50 9.92
N ILE A 81 4.22 -9.49 10.26
CA ILE A 81 3.11 -9.61 11.20
C ILE A 81 1.91 -10.33 10.56
N SER A 82 1.59 -10.01 9.30
CA SER A 82 0.38 -10.53 8.64
C SER A 82 0.50 -12.02 8.32
N GLN A 83 -0.54 -12.76 8.66
CA GLN A 83 -0.69 -14.20 8.36
C GLN A 83 -1.50 -14.44 7.07
N THR A 84 -2.02 -13.38 6.46
CA THR A 84 -2.78 -13.42 5.20
C THR A 84 -2.08 -12.58 4.15
N PRO A 85 -2.32 -12.82 2.85
CA PRO A 85 -1.79 -11.97 1.79
C PRO A 85 -2.14 -10.50 1.99
N ILE A 86 -1.20 -9.64 1.65
CA ILE A 86 -1.30 -8.17 1.74
C ILE A 86 -1.46 -7.60 0.34
N VAL A 87 -2.06 -6.42 0.22
CA VAL A 87 -2.15 -5.69 -1.03
C VAL A 87 -1.44 -4.35 -0.95
N CYS A 88 -1.01 -3.84 -2.10
CA CYS A 88 -0.74 -2.43 -2.33
C CYS A 88 -1.76 -1.95 -3.36
N SER A 89 -2.80 -1.27 -2.90
CA SER A 89 -3.97 -0.93 -3.73
C SER A 89 -3.67 0.09 -4.83
N HIS A 90 -2.62 0.92 -4.65
CA HIS A 90 -2.21 1.95 -5.60
C HIS A 90 -0.74 2.37 -5.37
N SER A 91 0.19 1.62 -5.94
CA SER A 91 1.64 1.89 -5.86
C SER A 91 2.32 1.46 -7.15
N SER A 92 3.18 2.31 -7.68
CA SER A 92 3.93 2.03 -8.92
C SER A 92 5.36 1.56 -8.62
N SER A 93 6.23 1.53 -9.62
CA SER A 93 7.59 1.00 -9.54
C SER A 93 8.61 2.09 -9.24
N ARG A 94 9.41 1.96 -8.19
CA ARG A 94 10.47 2.90 -7.85
C ARG A 94 11.63 2.86 -8.85
N ALA A 95 11.87 1.71 -9.48
CA ALA A 95 12.89 1.58 -10.51
C ALA A 95 12.65 2.48 -11.73
N LEU A 96 11.38 2.80 -12.04
CA LEU A 96 11.01 3.67 -13.16
C LEU A 96 10.73 5.11 -12.74
N CYS A 97 10.24 5.32 -11.53
CA CYS A 97 9.98 6.63 -10.98
C CYS A 97 10.38 6.64 -9.50
N ASP A 98 11.55 7.20 -9.20
CA ASP A 98 12.15 7.17 -7.86
C ASP A 98 11.48 8.17 -6.93
N VAL A 99 10.34 7.75 -6.38
CA VAL A 99 9.60 8.48 -5.34
C VAL A 99 9.26 7.55 -4.18
N PRO A 100 9.17 8.04 -2.93
CA PRO A 100 8.95 7.20 -1.75
C PRO A 100 7.64 6.39 -1.77
N ARG A 101 6.63 6.84 -2.53
CA ARG A 101 5.34 6.17 -2.67
C ARG A 101 5.37 4.92 -3.55
N ASN A 102 6.42 4.78 -4.36
CA ASN A 102 6.60 3.64 -5.25
C ASN A 102 7.36 2.51 -4.55
N LEU A 103 7.05 1.27 -4.92
CA LEU A 103 7.67 0.06 -4.40
C LEU A 103 9.04 -0.18 -5.05
N THR A 104 10.00 -0.60 -4.25
CA THR A 104 11.25 -1.18 -4.77
C THR A 104 11.00 -2.57 -5.34
N ASP A 105 11.89 -3.06 -6.20
CA ASP A 105 11.82 -4.42 -6.72
C ASP A 105 11.87 -5.47 -5.60
N ASP A 106 12.62 -5.19 -4.53
CA ASP A 106 12.70 -6.10 -3.37
C ASP A 106 11.39 -6.13 -2.58
N GLN A 107 10.72 -4.99 -2.40
CA GLN A 107 9.36 -4.95 -1.83
C GLN A 107 8.37 -5.72 -2.71
N MET A 108 8.42 -5.54 -4.03
CA MET A 108 7.58 -6.27 -4.97
C MET A 108 7.79 -7.78 -4.87
N ARG A 109 9.05 -8.26 -4.89
CA ARG A 109 9.37 -9.68 -4.72
C ARG A 109 8.89 -10.23 -3.37
N ALA A 110 9.09 -9.47 -2.29
CA ALA A 110 8.65 -9.87 -0.95
C ALA A 110 7.12 -9.98 -0.87
N LEU A 111 6.39 -9.04 -1.47
CA LEU A 111 4.94 -9.05 -1.55
C LEU A 111 4.42 -10.28 -2.32
N ALA A 112 4.97 -10.53 -3.50
CA ALA A 112 4.60 -11.69 -4.33
C ALA A 112 4.91 -13.02 -3.62
N ALA A 113 6.07 -13.14 -2.96
CA ALA A 113 6.44 -14.33 -2.19
C ALA A 113 5.46 -14.68 -1.06
N LYS A 114 4.73 -13.68 -0.54
CA LYS A 114 3.67 -13.83 0.47
C LYS A 114 2.27 -13.98 -0.16
N GLY A 115 2.18 -14.12 -1.49
CA GLY A 115 0.91 -14.24 -2.22
C GLY A 115 0.14 -12.93 -2.37
N GLY A 116 0.78 -11.80 -2.12
CA GLY A 116 0.17 -10.48 -2.22
C GLY A 116 0.09 -9.95 -3.65
N VAL A 117 -0.59 -8.81 -3.82
CA VAL A 117 -0.80 -8.15 -5.12
C VAL A 117 -0.45 -6.67 -5.01
N ALA A 118 0.30 -6.16 -5.98
CA ALA A 118 0.52 -4.72 -6.16
C ALA A 118 -0.31 -4.20 -7.34
N HIS A 119 -0.98 -3.07 -7.15
CA HIS A 119 -1.76 -2.42 -8.19
C HIS A 119 -1.04 -1.13 -8.63
N THR A 120 -0.67 -1.08 -9.91
CA THR A 120 -0.05 0.11 -10.51
C THR A 120 -1.02 1.28 -10.47
N THR A 121 -0.61 2.39 -9.86
CA THR A 121 -1.42 3.62 -9.82
C THR A 121 -1.26 4.42 -11.11
N LEU A 122 -2.29 5.19 -11.47
CA LEU A 122 -2.26 6.09 -12.62
C LEU A 122 -2.00 7.55 -12.22
N TYR A 123 -1.68 7.82 -10.95
CA TYR A 123 -1.29 9.16 -10.53
C TYR A 123 0.02 9.58 -11.23
N HIS A 124 -0.03 10.67 -12.01
CA HIS A 124 1.06 11.11 -12.88
C HIS A 124 2.41 11.27 -12.16
N GLY A 125 2.40 11.80 -10.92
CA GLY A 125 3.61 12.02 -10.11
C GLY A 125 4.30 10.74 -9.63
N PHE A 126 3.66 9.56 -9.78
CA PHE A 126 4.24 8.25 -9.47
C PHE A 126 4.61 7.46 -10.72
N LEU A 127 4.24 7.96 -11.88
CA LEU A 127 4.62 7.37 -13.16
C LEU A 127 5.87 8.03 -13.76
N ARG A 128 6.06 9.34 -13.48
CA ARG A 128 7.17 10.10 -14.06
C ARG A 128 7.58 11.26 -13.15
N THR A 129 8.88 11.46 -13.00
CA THR A 129 9.44 12.56 -12.18
C THR A 129 9.54 13.89 -12.94
N GLN A 130 9.54 13.87 -14.28
CA GLN A 130 9.67 15.06 -15.13
C GLN A 130 8.76 14.98 -16.35
N GLY A 131 8.12 16.09 -16.69
CA GLY A 131 7.19 16.17 -17.81
C GLY A 131 5.82 15.55 -17.50
N GLU A 132 4.98 15.44 -18.51
CA GLU A 132 3.66 14.82 -18.40
C GLU A 132 3.77 13.32 -18.52
N ALA A 133 3.13 12.59 -17.60
CA ALA A 133 2.99 11.16 -17.68
C ALA A 133 1.95 10.77 -18.75
N THR A 134 2.22 9.68 -19.44
CA THR A 134 1.39 9.15 -20.51
C THR A 134 0.92 7.74 -20.19
N ILE A 135 0.00 7.22 -21.00
CA ILE A 135 -0.42 5.81 -20.91
C ILE A 135 0.75 4.85 -21.12
N ILE A 136 1.77 5.24 -21.90
CA ILE A 136 2.96 4.43 -22.12
C ILE A 136 3.79 4.29 -20.84
N ASP A 137 3.88 5.37 -20.05
CA ASP A 137 4.54 5.30 -18.73
C ASP A 137 3.79 4.32 -17.80
N ALA A 138 2.45 4.39 -17.78
CA ALA A 138 1.64 3.46 -16.98
C ALA A 138 1.82 2.00 -17.43
N ILE A 139 1.84 1.73 -18.73
CA ILE A 139 2.11 0.41 -19.30
C ILE A 139 3.50 -0.08 -18.88
N SER A 140 4.53 0.77 -18.99
CA SER A 140 5.89 0.43 -18.58
C SER A 140 5.99 0.03 -17.11
N HIS A 141 5.28 0.74 -16.21
CA HIS A 141 5.20 0.38 -14.79
C HIS A 141 4.51 -0.97 -14.58
N LEU A 142 3.45 -1.23 -15.33
CA LEU A 142 2.71 -2.49 -15.25
C LEU A 142 3.57 -3.67 -15.75
N GLU A 143 4.24 -3.52 -16.90
CA GLU A 143 5.15 -4.53 -17.46
C GLU A 143 6.31 -4.81 -16.49
N HIS A 144 6.94 -3.76 -15.94
CA HIS A 144 8.00 -3.92 -14.94
C HIS A 144 7.52 -4.69 -13.70
N ALA A 145 6.34 -4.36 -13.19
CA ALA A 145 5.76 -5.08 -12.06
C ALA A 145 5.51 -6.56 -12.39
N ILE A 146 5.01 -6.86 -13.60
CA ILE A 146 4.81 -8.23 -14.08
C ILE A 146 6.15 -8.99 -14.18
N ASP A 147 7.19 -8.34 -14.70
CA ASP A 147 8.53 -8.95 -14.83
C ASP A 147 9.16 -9.27 -13.47
N VAL A 148 8.89 -8.42 -12.44
CA VAL A 148 9.47 -8.59 -11.09
C VAL A 148 8.65 -9.57 -10.24
N MET A 149 7.31 -9.51 -10.31
CA MET A 149 6.39 -10.20 -9.41
C MET A 149 5.70 -11.41 -10.03
N GLY A 150 5.57 -11.44 -11.35
CA GLY A 150 4.68 -12.36 -12.06
C GLY A 150 3.27 -11.80 -12.23
N ILE A 151 2.59 -12.21 -13.30
CA ILE A 151 1.26 -11.70 -13.70
C ILE A 151 0.17 -11.91 -12.64
N ASP A 152 0.27 -12.96 -11.85
CA ASP A 152 -0.72 -13.30 -10.82
C ASP A 152 -0.67 -12.35 -9.60
N HIS A 153 0.36 -11.50 -9.51
CA HIS A 153 0.61 -10.60 -8.39
C HIS A 153 0.46 -9.11 -8.77
N VAL A 154 -0.07 -8.81 -9.95
CA VAL A 154 -0.13 -7.43 -10.46
C VAL A 154 -1.55 -7.07 -10.88
N GLY A 155 -1.96 -5.83 -10.57
CA GLY A 155 -3.24 -5.27 -10.95
C GLY A 155 -3.15 -3.78 -11.30
N ILE A 156 -4.29 -3.16 -11.54
CA ILE A 156 -4.42 -1.72 -11.79
C ILE A 156 -5.24 -1.10 -10.67
N GLY A 157 -4.66 -0.09 -10.00
CA GLY A 157 -5.30 0.69 -8.93
C GLY A 157 -5.22 2.17 -9.27
N THR A 158 -6.21 2.68 -9.97
CA THR A 158 -6.15 3.97 -10.68
C THR A 158 -5.95 5.18 -9.79
N ASP A 159 -6.50 5.16 -8.57
CA ASP A 159 -6.54 6.31 -7.65
C ASP A 159 -7.31 7.51 -8.25
N PHE A 160 -8.34 7.26 -9.06
CA PHE A 160 -9.10 8.31 -9.76
C PHE A 160 -10.01 9.13 -8.84
N ASP A 161 -10.35 8.61 -7.68
CA ASP A 161 -11.10 9.30 -6.63
C ASP A 161 -10.23 10.19 -5.74
N GLY A 162 -8.90 10.08 -5.87
CA GLY A 162 -7.91 10.93 -5.22
C GLY A 162 -7.50 12.14 -6.07
N ASP A 163 -6.29 12.65 -5.83
CA ASP A 163 -5.70 13.78 -6.59
C ASP A 163 -5.26 13.39 -8.01
N GLY A 164 -5.35 12.11 -8.35
CA GLY A 164 -4.86 11.51 -9.59
C GLY A 164 -5.78 11.63 -10.80
N GLY A 165 -6.78 12.49 -10.75
CA GLY A 165 -7.74 12.67 -11.84
C GLY A 165 -7.08 12.74 -13.22
N VAL A 166 -7.70 12.07 -14.20
CA VAL A 166 -7.30 12.14 -15.61
C VAL A 166 -7.47 13.59 -16.07
N ARG A 167 -6.38 14.26 -16.43
CA ARG A 167 -6.42 15.54 -17.13
C ARG A 167 -6.31 15.33 -18.62
#